data_ca426cdcb9e9dff06f1f2a72f676cdea
#
_entry.id   ca426cdcb9e9dff06f1f2a72f676cdea
#
_cell.length_a   1.000
_cell.length_b   1.000
_cell.length_c   1.000
_cell.angle_alpha   90.00
_cell.angle_beta   90.00
_cell.angle_gamma   90.00
#
_symmetry.space_group_name_H-M   'P 1'
#
loop_
_entity.id
_entity.type
_entity.pdbx_description
1 polymer ?
#
loop_
_entity_poly.entity_id
_entity_poly.type
_entity_poly.pdbx_seq_one_letter_code
_entity_poly.pdbx_strand_id
1 'polypeptide(L)'
;TLGFLRFAFGGTYYQKFYSNLLSEKRTITYDDNGNTIEYKDKYEYNSVNKQIKLKTSEDGAGNVYEEKTRYVPDMLIFPFVPPYSSFYQMNQLHFTDYPLEVTKIKNGKVTENETYFYKLLTADSKSLVKDKVSILGKHADAATYQGLHNVGNELVADVSNIPATTYLAYDSYSNPTHIRNEKDKTETVYLYGYKGKYAIAEIKNSDYESVTGLLGNDLIKRLADATKPSYSDMQKVENLRTQLPASFITTYEYIPYIGISKIRDPKNVSTYFKYDDSGRLIEKTDHKGELISSYKYS
;
A
#
# COMPACT_ATOMS: atom_id res chain seq x y z
N THR A 1 -25.59 9.11 -11.95
CA THR A 1 -26.58 8.12 -11.45
C THR A 1 -27.74 8.89 -10.89
N LEU A 2 -28.95 8.71 -11.47
CA LEU A 2 -30.20 9.29 -10.93
C LEU A 2 -30.66 8.41 -9.76
N GLY A 3 -30.53 8.92 -8.55
CA GLY A 3 -31.14 8.32 -7.36
C GLY A 3 -32.52 8.92 -7.10
N PHE A 4 -33.52 8.08 -6.90
CA PHE A 4 -34.86 8.51 -6.52
C PHE A 4 -35.08 8.23 -5.03
N LEU A 5 -35.39 9.28 -4.25
CA LEU A 5 -35.87 9.14 -2.87
C LEU A 5 -37.36 9.41 -2.86
N ARG A 6 -38.18 8.45 -2.42
CA ARG A 6 -39.60 8.63 -2.19
C ARG A 6 -39.84 8.97 -0.71
N PHE A 7 -40.43 10.15 -0.43
CA PHE A 7 -40.91 10.49 0.86
C PHE A 7 -42.44 10.35 0.92
N ALA A 8 -42.96 9.94 2.10
CA ALA A 8 -44.35 9.51 2.32
C ALA A 8 -45.40 10.65 2.40
N PHE A 9 -45.13 11.81 1.81
CA PHE A 9 -46.13 12.91 1.71
C PHE A 9 -46.27 13.38 0.25
N GLY A 10 -46.87 12.55 -0.60
CA GLY A 10 -47.55 12.97 -1.82
C GLY A 10 -46.76 13.70 -2.90
N GLY A 11 -45.42 13.82 -2.82
CA GLY A 11 -44.60 14.46 -3.82
C GLY A 11 -43.37 13.61 -4.17
N THR A 12 -43.02 13.54 -5.46
CA THR A 12 -41.79 12.92 -5.91
C THR A 12 -40.70 13.99 -6.02
N TYR A 13 -39.66 13.90 -5.21
CA TYR A 13 -38.53 14.81 -5.28
C TYR A 13 -37.40 14.14 -6.08
N TYR A 14 -36.89 14.86 -7.06
CA TYR A 14 -35.70 14.46 -7.82
C TYR A 14 -34.51 15.25 -7.29
N GLN A 15 -33.59 14.58 -6.59
CA GLN A 15 -32.32 15.20 -6.22
C GLN A 15 -31.24 14.74 -7.22
N LYS A 16 -30.75 15.67 -8.04
CA LYS A 16 -29.61 15.41 -8.92
C LYS A 16 -28.34 15.68 -8.16
N PHE A 17 -27.55 14.62 -7.95
CA PHE A 17 -26.18 14.74 -7.44
C PHE A 17 -25.23 14.91 -8.63
N TYR A 18 -24.52 16.01 -8.67
CA TYR A 18 -23.44 16.24 -9.62
C TYR A 18 -22.13 16.04 -8.90
N SER A 19 -21.28 15.11 -9.35
CA SER A 19 -19.88 15.09 -8.97
C SER A 19 -19.10 15.95 -9.96
N ASN A 20 -18.66 17.12 -9.53
CA ASN A 20 -17.75 17.94 -10.33
C ASN A 20 -16.34 17.33 -10.21
N LEU A 21 -15.87 16.69 -11.25
CA LEU A 21 -14.52 16.14 -11.34
C LEU A 21 -13.63 17.15 -12.04
N LEU A 22 -12.44 17.40 -11.51
CA LEU A 22 -11.47 18.33 -12.07
C LEU A 22 -10.95 17.77 -13.40
N SER A 23 -11.25 18.41 -14.53
CA SER A 23 -10.78 17.97 -15.85
C SER A 23 -9.39 18.52 -16.22
N GLU A 24 -9.07 19.73 -15.75
CA GLU A 24 -7.80 20.39 -16.04
C GLU A 24 -7.39 21.31 -14.90
N LYS A 25 -6.11 21.35 -14.62
CA LYS A 25 -5.45 22.32 -13.72
C LYS A 25 -4.31 22.99 -14.47
N ARG A 26 -4.26 24.32 -14.45
CA ARG A 26 -3.12 25.10 -14.96
C ARG A 26 -2.42 25.79 -13.82
N THR A 27 -1.11 25.75 -13.84
CA THR A 27 -0.24 26.46 -12.89
C THR A 27 0.73 27.32 -13.70
N ILE A 28 0.70 28.62 -13.49
CA ILE A 28 1.61 29.58 -14.14
C ILE A 28 2.56 30.08 -13.08
N THR A 29 3.85 29.92 -13.31
CA THR A 29 4.92 30.48 -12.48
C THR A 29 5.59 31.63 -13.23
N TYR A 30 6.00 32.66 -12.51
CA TYR A 30 6.68 33.83 -13.05
C TYR A 30 8.11 33.84 -12.51
N ASP A 31 9.08 34.11 -13.39
CA ASP A 31 10.44 34.42 -12.96
C ASP A 31 10.58 35.94 -12.60
N ASP A 32 11.75 36.30 -12.06
CA ASP A 32 12.02 37.70 -11.67
C ASP A 32 12.03 38.69 -12.86
N ASN A 33 12.08 38.20 -14.10
CA ASN A 33 12.06 38.96 -15.33
C ASN A 33 10.64 39.05 -15.96
N GLY A 34 9.66 38.42 -15.31
CA GLY A 34 8.27 38.37 -15.80
C GLY A 34 8.02 37.32 -16.86
N ASN A 35 8.98 36.43 -17.18
CA ASN A 35 8.72 35.28 -18.05
C ASN A 35 7.84 34.28 -17.33
N THR A 36 6.98 33.60 -18.08
CA THR A 36 6.03 32.63 -17.55
C THR A 36 6.42 31.21 -17.94
N ILE A 37 6.28 30.26 -16.99
CA ILE A 37 6.31 28.85 -17.25
C ILE A 37 4.93 28.30 -16.90
N GLU A 38 4.26 27.70 -17.87
CA GLU A 38 2.95 27.06 -17.69
C GLU A 38 3.12 25.55 -17.53
N TYR A 39 2.49 25.01 -16.48
CA TYR A 39 2.32 23.59 -16.24
C TYR A 39 0.84 23.26 -16.40
N LYS A 40 0.55 22.20 -17.13
CA LYS A 40 -0.81 21.79 -17.43
C LYS A 40 -1.03 20.34 -17.06
N ASP A 41 -1.96 20.09 -16.14
CA ASP A 41 -2.42 18.76 -15.77
C ASP A 41 -3.84 18.54 -16.30
N LYS A 42 -4.06 17.44 -17.00
CA LYS A 42 -5.38 16.97 -17.45
C LYS A 42 -5.71 15.66 -16.77
N TYR A 43 -7.00 15.45 -16.46
CA TYR A 43 -7.48 14.29 -15.73
C TYR A 43 -8.63 13.63 -16.48
N GLU A 44 -8.56 12.30 -16.61
CA GLU A 44 -9.66 11.46 -17.05
C GLU A 44 -10.02 10.48 -15.93
N TYR A 45 -11.32 10.18 -15.82
CA TYR A 45 -11.84 9.37 -14.73
C TYR A 45 -12.48 8.10 -15.27
N ASN A 46 -12.38 7.02 -14.48
CA ASN A 46 -13.15 5.82 -14.73
C ASN A 46 -14.65 6.12 -14.57
N SER A 47 -15.46 5.64 -15.51
CA SER A 47 -16.90 5.93 -15.55
C SER A 47 -17.69 5.26 -14.40
N VAL A 48 -17.17 4.18 -13.81
CA VAL A 48 -17.82 3.40 -12.76
C VAL A 48 -17.45 3.93 -11.37
N ASN A 49 -16.16 3.86 -11.02
CA ASN A 49 -15.69 4.20 -9.67
C ASN A 49 -15.27 5.66 -9.47
N LYS A 50 -15.24 6.46 -10.57
CA LYS A 50 -14.86 7.89 -10.55
C LYS A 50 -13.42 8.17 -10.10
N GLN A 51 -12.57 7.16 -10.01
CA GLN A 51 -11.15 7.33 -9.75
C GLN A 51 -10.41 7.82 -11.00
N ILE A 52 -9.27 8.51 -10.82
CA ILE A 52 -8.44 8.98 -11.92
C ILE A 52 -7.86 7.76 -12.66
N LYS A 53 -8.23 7.58 -13.92
CA LYS A 53 -7.68 6.53 -14.79
C LYS A 53 -6.50 7.01 -15.63
N LEU A 54 -6.44 8.32 -15.91
CA LEU A 54 -5.34 8.95 -16.65
C LEU A 54 -5.11 10.36 -16.11
N LYS A 55 -3.87 10.65 -15.75
CA LYS A 55 -3.36 12.00 -15.56
C LYS A 55 -2.32 12.26 -16.64
N THR A 56 -2.49 13.35 -17.41
CA THR A 56 -1.48 13.83 -18.37
C THR A 56 -0.94 15.15 -17.89
N SER A 57 0.38 15.27 -17.74
CA SER A 57 1.07 16.51 -17.38
C SER A 57 2.02 16.92 -18.49
N GLU A 58 2.08 18.21 -18.79
CA GLU A 58 3.01 18.80 -19.74
C GLU A 58 3.86 19.85 -18.98
N ASP A 59 5.18 19.74 -19.11
CA ASP A 59 6.10 20.71 -18.53
C ASP A 59 6.43 21.84 -19.51
N GLY A 60 7.04 22.93 -19.01
CA GLY A 60 7.40 24.08 -19.84
C GLY A 60 8.47 23.79 -20.92
N ALA A 61 9.06 22.61 -20.92
CA ALA A 61 10.02 22.14 -21.93
C ALA A 61 9.37 21.25 -22.99
N GLY A 62 8.02 21.03 -22.93
CA GLY A 62 7.28 20.21 -23.86
C GLY A 62 7.37 18.71 -23.60
N ASN A 63 7.87 18.28 -22.43
CA ASN A 63 7.80 16.87 -22.08
C ASN A 63 6.39 16.51 -21.62
N VAL A 64 5.91 15.38 -22.11
CA VAL A 64 4.60 14.81 -21.74
C VAL A 64 4.82 13.65 -20.77
N TYR A 65 4.12 13.73 -19.65
CA TYR A 65 4.09 12.70 -18.61
C TYR A 65 2.66 12.17 -18.50
N GLU A 66 2.51 10.87 -18.52
CA GLU A 66 1.22 10.22 -18.31
C GLU A 66 1.31 9.25 -17.13
N GLU A 67 0.30 9.27 -16.25
CA GLU A 67 0.09 8.24 -15.24
C GLU A 67 -1.26 7.58 -15.51
N LYS A 68 -1.20 6.30 -15.90
CA LYS A 68 -2.37 5.47 -16.22
C LYS A 68 -2.62 4.49 -15.08
N THR A 69 -3.83 4.52 -14.54
CA THR A 69 -4.26 3.58 -13.51
C THR A 69 -5.41 2.73 -14.03
N ARG A 70 -5.27 1.42 -13.92
CA ARG A 70 -6.34 0.44 -14.21
C ARG A 70 -6.96 -0.04 -12.92
N TYR A 71 -8.27 -0.15 -12.94
CA TYR A 71 -9.09 -0.66 -11.85
C TYR A 71 -9.88 -1.90 -12.28
N VAL A 72 -10.52 -2.56 -11.31
CA VAL A 72 -11.39 -3.72 -11.60
C VAL A 72 -12.41 -3.44 -12.71
N PRO A 73 -13.14 -2.31 -12.73
CA PRO A 73 -14.10 -2.02 -13.80
C PRO A 73 -13.49 -1.95 -15.20
N ASP A 74 -12.21 -1.59 -15.32
CA ASP A 74 -11.52 -1.53 -16.63
C ASP A 74 -11.25 -2.92 -17.21
N MET A 75 -11.18 -3.95 -16.34
CA MET A 75 -10.92 -5.34 -16.71
C MET A 75 -12.18 -6.14 -17.04
N LEU A 76 -13.37 -5.64 -16.67
CA LEU A 76 -14.65 -6.32 -16.90
C LEU A 76 -15.18 -6.17 -18.33
N ILE A 77 -14.52 -5.39 -19.18
CA ILE A 77 -14.88 -5.18 -20.60
C ILE A 77 -14.60 -6.44 -21.44
N PHE A 78 -13.81 -7.38 -20.93
CA PHE A 78 -13.49 -8.62 -21.63
C PHE A 78 -14.57 -9.70 -21.36
N PRO A 79 -15.07 -10.42 -22.41
CA PRO A 79 -16.22 -11.33 -22.30
C PRO A 79 -15.96 -12.56 -21.41
N PHE A 80 -14.75 -12.76 -20.93
CA PHE A 80 -14.39 -13.94 -20.13
C PHE A 80 -13.59 -13.56 -18.88
N VAL A 81 -14.32 -13.05 -17.87
CA VAL A 81 -13.83 -13.13 -16.50
C VAL A 81 -14.36 -14.44 -15.91
N PRO A 82 -13.53 -15.47 -15.71
CA PRO A 82 -14.00 -16.68 -15.05
C PRO A 82 -14.59 -16.32 -13.68
N PRO A 83 -15.70 -16.96 -13.23
CA PRO A 83 -16.34 -16.63 -11.96
C PRO A 83 -15.45 -16.84 -10.73
N TYR A 84 -14.26 -17.39 -10.92
CA TYR A 84 -13.29 -17.70 -9.86
C TYR A 84 -12.04 -16.82 -9.86
N SER A 85 -11.93 -15.84 -10.77
CA SER A 85 -10.80 -14.90 -10.72
C SER A 85 -10.92 -13.94 -9.54
N SER A 86 -9.80 -13.57 -8.93
CA SER A 86 -9.77 -12.65 -7.77
C SER A 86 -10.44 -11.31 -8.08
N PHE A 87 -10.30 -10.78 -9.29
CA PHE A 87 -10.92 -9.50 -9.65
C PHE A 87 -12.43 -9.62 -9.94
N TYR A 88 -12.95 -10.79 -10.38
CA TYR A 88 -14.38 -11.04 -10.38
C TYR A 88 -14.94 -10.97 -8.95
N GLN A 89 -14.27 -11.61 -8.00
CA GLN A 89 -14.63 -11.56 -6.58
C GLN A 89 -14.50 -10.13 -6.03
N MET A 90 -13.46 -9.37 -6.43
CA MET A 90 -13.31 -7.96 -6.10
C MET A 90 -14.52 -7.13 -6.57
N ASN A 91 -14.98 -7.37 -7.80
CA ASN A 91 -16.15 -6.69 -8.33
C ASN A 91 -17.43 -7.05 -7.58
N GLN A 92 -17.66 -8.33 -7.27
CA GLN A 92 -18.82 -8.79 -6.50
C GLN A 92 -18.84 -8.22 -5.07
N LEU A 93 -17.68 -8.00 -4.47
CA LEU A 93 -17.51 -7.43 -3.14
C LEU A 93 -17.37 -5.90 -3.15
N HIS A 94 -17.55 -5.26 -4.32
CA HIS A 94 -17.43 -3.80 -4.52
C HIS A 94 -16.02 -3.22 -4.20
N PHE A 95 -14.95 -4.01 -4.32
CA PHE A 95 -13.57 -3.53 -4.23
C PHE A 95 -13.12 -2.89 -5.55
N THR A 96 -13.87 -1.90 -6.03
CA THR A 96 -13.67 -1.30 -7.36
C THR A 96 -12.60 -0.21 -7.39
N ASP A 97 -12.21 0.32 -6.22
CA ASP A 97 -11.30 1.46 -6.09
C ASP A 97 -9.82 1.04 -5.91
N TYR A 98 -9.58 -0.27 -5.78
CA TYR A 98 -8.22 -0.79 -5.69
C TYR A 98 -7.54 -0.76 -7.05
N PRO A 99 -6.35 -0.12 -7.17
CA PRO A 99 -5.61 -0.16 -8.42
C PRO A 99 -5.11 -1.58 -8.70
N LEU A 100 -5.29 -2.03 -9.93
CA LEU A 100 -4.70 -3.27 -10.44
C LEU A 100 -3.36 -3.02 -11.13
N GLU A 101 -3.20 -1.84 -11.72
CA GLU A 101 -1.99 -1.42 -12.40
C GLU A 101 -1.84 0.09 -12.35
N VAL A 102 -0.61 0.55 -12.14
CA VAL A 102 -0.20 1.96 -12.29
C VAL A 102 0.99 2.02 -13.23
N THR A 103 0.85 2.73 -14.34
CA THR A 103 1.88 2.86 -15.39
C THR A 103 2.24 4.33 -15.56
N LYS A 104 3.54 4.66 -15.44
CA LYS A 104 4.05 6.00 -15.75
C LYS A 104 4.78 6.00 -17.10
N ILE A 105 4.47 6.99 -17.89
CA ILE A 105 4.98 7.13 -19.26
C ILE A 105 5.58 8.53 -19.39
N LYS A 106 6.75 8.63 -20.00
CA LYS A 106 7.38 9.90 -20.38
C LYS A 106 7.68 9.89 -21.87
N ASN A 107 7.13 10.86 -22.60
CA ASN A 107 7.34 11.00 -24.04
C ASN A 107 7.14 9.69 -24.81
N GLY A 108 6.07 8.96 -24.52
CA GLY A 108 5.73 7.70 -25.18
C GLY A 108 6.54 6.47 -24.72
N LYS A 109 7.38 6.58 -23.68
CA LYS A 109 8.13 5.46 -23.11
C LYS A 109 7.63 5.16 -21.70
N VAL A 110 7.34 3.90 -21.42
CA VAL A 110 7.01 3.42 -20.09
C VAL A 110 8.29 3.49 -19.24
N THR A 111 8.25 4.28 -18.18
CA THR A 111 9.37 4.50 -17.26
C THR A 111 9.22 3.73 -15.95
N GLU A 112 7.99 3.56 -15.49
CA GLU A 112 7.64 2.83 -14.28
C GLU A 112 6.34 2.06 -14.52
N ASN A 113 6.22 0.91 -13.92
CA ASN A 113 4.97 0.17 -13.80
C ASN A 113 4.94 -0.61 -12.49
N GLU A 114 3.78 -0.64 -11.87
CA GLU A 114 3.44 -1.54 -10.78
C GLU A 114 2.13 -2.26 -11.10
N THR A 115 2.15 -3.58 -11.09
CA THR A 115 0.98 -4.43 -11.29
C THR A 115 0.70 -5.19 -10.00
N TYR A 116 -0.53 -5.08 -9.49
CA TYR A 116 -0.97 -5.65 -8.23
C TYR A 116 -1.91 -6.83 -8.48
N PHE A 117 -1.57 -7.97 -7.89
CA PHE A 117 -2.43 -9.14 -7.87
C PHE A 117 -2.99 -9.31 -6.46
N TYR A 118 -4.28 -9.59 -6.38
CA TYR A 118 -5.00 -9.73 -5.11
C TYR A 118 -5.59 -11.13 -4.99
N LYS A 119 -5.81 -11.57 -3.75
CA LYS A 119 -6.55 -12.78 -3.42
C LYS A 119 -7.45 -12.55 -2.22
N LEU A 120 -8.49 -13.35 -2.07
CA LEU A 120 -9.21 -13.43 -0.81
C LEU A 120 -8.35 -14.19 0.21
N LEU A 121 -8.38 -13.76 1.46
CA LEU A 121 -7.62 -14.40 2.53
C LEU A 121 -8.04 -15.86 2.73
N THR A 122 -9.34 -16.14 2.66
CA THR A 122 -9.93 -17.48 2.58
C THR A 122 -11.07 -17.47 1.58
N ALA A 123 -11.52 -18.63 1.10
CA ALA A 123 -12.60 -18.74 0.12
C ALA A 123 -13.91 -18.06 0.57
N ASP A 124 -14.21 -18.09 1.88
CA ASP A 124 -15.42 -17.48 2.47
C ASP A 124 -15.15 -16.06 3.02
N SER A 125 -13.93 -15.57 2.87
CA SER A 125 -13.52 -14.27 3.42
C SER A 125 -14.01 -13.14 2.54
N LYS A 126 -14.40 -12.03 3.19
CA LYS A 126 -14.54 -10.72 2.53
C LYS A 126 -13.26 -9.88 2.62
N SER A 127 -12.19 -10.44 3.17
CA SER A 127 -10.90 -9.77 3.29
C SER A 127 -10.08 -9.97 2.03
N LEU A 128 -9.91 -8.90 1.28
CA LEU A 128 -9.05 -8.83 0.11
C LEU A 128 -7.63 -8.47 0.56
N VAL A 129 -6.65 -9.24 0.12
CA VAL A 129 -5.23 -9.01 0.42
C VAL A 129 -4.39 -9.03 -0.85
N LYS A 130 -3.22 -8.40 -0.82
CA LYS A 130 -2.25 -8.50 -1.92
C LYS A 130 -1.70 -9.91 -2.00
N ASP A 131 -1.54 -10.43 -3.21
CA ASP A 131 -0.90 -11.73 -3.46
C ASP A 131 0.53 -11.54 -3.94
N LYS A 132 0.71 -10.76 -4.98
CA LYS A 132 2.02 -10.42 -5.55
C LYS A 132 2.01 -9.04 -6.20
N VAL A 133 3.20 -8.46 -6.36
CA VAL A 133 3.45 -7.24 -7.13
C VAL A 133 4.50 -7.54 -8.16
N SER A 134 4.27 -7.10 -9.40
CA SER A 134 5.25 -7.06 -10.48
C SER A 134 5.58 -5.60 -10.80
N ILE A 135 6.81 -5.34 -11.21
CA ILE A 135 7.30 -4.01 -11.60
C ILE A 135 7.93 -4.05 -12.98
N LEU A 136 8.07 -2.90 -13.61
CA LEU A 136 8.78 -2.77 -14.87
C LEU A 136 10.24 -3.23 -14.70
N GLY A 137 10.64 -4.27 -15.43
CA GLY A 137 12.00 -4.81 -15.41
C GLY A 137 12.91 -4.17 -16.45
N LYS A 138 12.33 -3.68 -17.57
CA LYS A 138 13.04 -2.96 -18.62
C LYS A 138 12.11 -1.94 -19.26
N HIS A 139 12.67 -0.83 -19.73
CA HIS A 139 11.89 0.18 -20.45
C HIS A 139 11.17 -0.41 -21.66
N ALA A 140 9.94 0.00 -21.86
CA ALA A 140 9.09 -0.43 -22.95
C ALA A 140 8.54 0.80 -23.70
N ASP A 141 8.22 0.61 -25.00
CA ASP A 141 7.50 1.61 -25.76
C ASP A 141 6.01 1.55 -25.37
N ALA A 142 5.42 2.70 -25.07
CA ALA A 142 4.02 2.75 -24.65
C ALA A 142 3.06 2.24 -25.73
N ALA A 143 3.45 2.30 -27.01
CA ALA A 143 2.63 1.79 -28.11
C ALA A 143 2.54 0.26 -28.15
N THR A 144 3.55 -0.44 -27.61
CA THR A 144 3.61 -1.91 -27.61
C THR A 144 3.39 -2.51 -26.21
N TYR A 145 3.39 -1.69 -25.17
CA TYR A 145 3.17 -2.13 -23.79
C TYR A 145 1.70 -2.50 -23.57
N GLN A 146 1.44 -3.75 -23.30
CA GLN A 146 0.07 -4.24 -23.11
C GLN A 146 -0.47 -3.98 -21.68
N GLY A 147 0.44 -3.89 -20.72
CA GLY A 147 0.09 -3.81 -19.30
C GLY A 147 -0.55 -5.09 -18.78
N LEU A 148 -1.39 -4.96 -17.76
CA LEU A 148 -2.15 -6.07 -17.20
C LEU A 148 -3.19 -6.55 -18.22
N HIS A 149 -3.16 -7.82 -18.61
CA HIS A 149 -4.05 -8.39 -19.64
C HIS A 149 -4.35 -9.86 -19.37
N ASN A 150 -5.34 -10.40 -20.09
CA ASN A 150 -5.72 -11.81 -19.99
C ASN A 150 -4.94 -12.68 -20.99
N VAL A 151 -4.42 -13.80 -20.51
CA VAL A 151 -3.90 -14.90 -21.33
C VAL A 151 -4.67 -16.17 -20.95
N GLY A 152 -5.56 -16.60 -21.82
CA GLY A 152 -6.53 -17.66 -21.47
C GLY A 152 -7.43 -17.20 -20.31
N ASN A 153 -7.39 -17.96 -19.21
CA ASN A 153 -8.17 -17.66 -17.99
C ASN A 153 -7.35 -16.96 -16.90
N GLU A 154 -6.10 -16.56 -17.20
CA GLU A 154 -5.21 -15.95 -16.21
C GLU A 154 -4.99 -14.47 -16.52
N LEU A 155 -4.88 -13.69 -15.46
CA LEU A 155 -4.46 -12.31 -15.52
C LEU A 155 -2.94 -12.26 -15.39
N VAL A 156 -2.28 -11.68 -16.39
CA VAL A 156 -0.83 -11.58 -16.47
C VAL A 156 -0.37 -10.14 -16.63
N ALA A 157 0.77 -9.83 -16.06
CA ALA A 157 1.45 -8.56 -16.31
C ALA A 157 2.12 -8.58 -17.69
N ASP A 158 2.46 -7.40 -18.22
CA ASP A 158 3.25 -7.29 -19.45
C ASP A 158 4.57 -8.07 -19.35
N VAL A 159 5.04 -8.60 -20.48
CA VAL A 159 6.31 -9.36 -20.58
C VAL A 159 7.54 -8.53 -20.17
N SER A 160 7.45 -7.22 -20.17
CA SER A 160 8.48 -6.30 -19.69
C SER A 160 8.54 -6.20 -18.17
N ASN A 161 7.54 -6.72 -17.48
CA ASN A 161 7.48 -6.71 -16.02
C ASN A 161 8.17 -7.95 -15.44
N ILE A 162 8.74 -7.77 -14.26
CA ILE A 162 9.34 -8.83 -13.47
C ILE A 162 8.65 -8.91 -12.10
N PRO A 163 8.57 -10.09 -11.47
CA PRO A 163 8.09 -10.19 -10.09
C PRO A 163 8.97 -9.37 -9.14
N ALA A 164 8.34 -8.60 -8.27
CA ALA A 164 9.04 -7.78 -7.26
C ALA A 164 8.80 -8.32 -5.84
N THR A 165 7.56 -8.59 -5.50
CA THR A 165 7.16 -8.97 -4.14
C THR A 165 6.09 -10.06 -4.19
N THR A 166 6.23 -11.06 -3.33
CA THR A 166 5.20 -12.07 -3.05
C THR A 166 4.82 -12.01 -1.58
N TYR A 167 3.52 -11.97 -1.30
CA TYR A 167 2.95 -11.99 0.04
C TYR A 167 2.56 -13.43 0.38
N LEU A 168 3.37 -14.08 1.20
CA LEU A 168 3.29 -15.52 1.46
C LEU A 168 2.26 -15.88 2.54
N ALA A 169 2.16 -15.07 3.60
CA ALA A 169 1.24 -15.31 4.70
C ALA A 169 0.63 -14.03 5.26
N TYR A 170 -0.52 -14.19 5.92
CA TYR A 170 -1.30 -13.13 6.55
C TYR A 170 -1.82 -13.61 7.92
N ASP A 171 -2.01 -12.67 8.85
CA ASP A 171 -2.68 -12.94 10.12
C ASP A 171 -4.22 -12.83 9.99
N SER A 172 -4.93 -13.10 11.09
CA SER A 172 -6.40 -13.00 11.16
C SER A 172 -6.94 -11.57 11.02
N TYR A 173 -6.08 -10.56 11.10
CA TYR A 173 -6.41 -9.14 10.89
C TYR A 173 -6.14 -8.68 9.45
N SER A 174 -5.77 -9.62 8.56
CA SER A 174 -5.38 -9.35 7.16
C SER A 174 -4.06 -8.58 7.01
N ASN A 175 -3.21 -8.60 8.02
CA ASN A 175 -1.87 -8.02 7.93
C ASN A 175 -0.91 -9.02 7.29
N PRO A 176 -0.03 -8.58 6.38
CA PRO A 176 1.00 -9.45 5.79
C PRO A 176 2.05 -9.82 6.85
N THR A 177 2.14 -11.10 7.17
CA THR A 177 3.09 -11.62 8.17
C THR A 177 4.36 -12.19 7.57
N HIS A 178 4.32 -12.56 6.28
CA HIS A 178 5.47 -13.12 5.59
C HIS A 178 5.53 -12.59 4.15
N ILE A 179 6.62 -11.92 3.80
CA ILE A 179 6.81 -11.29 2.49
C ILE A 179 8.16 -11.74 1.93
N ARG A 180 8.19 -12.03 0.62
CA ARG A 180 9.43 -12.33 -0.10
C ARG A 180 9.68 -11.28 -1.18
N ASN A 181 10.92 -10.76 -1.19
CA ASN A 181 11.45 -9.98 -2.30
C ASN A 181 11.86 -10.95 -3.43
N GLU A 182 11.29 -10.80 -4.60
CA GLU A 182 11.52 -11.74 -5.70
C GLU A 182 12.86 -11.53 -6.43
N LYS A 183 13.50 -10.36 -6.26
CA LYS A 183 14.79 -10.06 -6.90
C LYS A 183 15.94 -10.82 -6.26
N ASP A 184 16.02 -10.81 -4.94
CA ASP A 184 17.12 -11.41 -4.16
C ASP A 184 16.67 -12.60 -3.29
N LYS A 185 15.37 -12.92 -3.34
CA LYS A 185 14.72 -14.00 -2.58
C LYS A 185 14.81 -13.82 -1.07
N THR A 186 15.12 -12.62 -0.61
CA THR A 186 15.11 -12.33 0.84
C THR A 186 13.68 -12.33 1.36
N GLU A 187 13.52 -12.89 2.55
CA GLU A 187 12.24 -12.98 3.24
C GLU A 187 12.22 -12.05 4.45
N THR A 188 11.06 -11.52 4.73
CA THR A 188 10.79 -10.65 5.88
C THR A 188 9.55 -11.15 6.58
N VAL A 189 9.67 -11.37 7.89
CA VAL A 189 8.57 -11.73 8.77
C VAL A 189 8.16 -10.52 9.60
N TYR A 190 6.86 -10.27 9.69
CA TYR A 190 6.28 -9.23 10.53
C TYR A 190 5.47 -9.86 11.66
N LEU A 191 5.65 -9.37 12.86
CA LEU A 191 4.78 -9.66 13.99
C LEU A 191 3.95 -8.43 14.31
N TYR A 192 2.68 -8.63 14.59
CA TYR A 192 1.75 -7.56 14.92
C TYR A 192 1.31 -7.62 16.37
N GLY A 193 0.90 -6.46 16.87
CA GLY A 193 0.33 -6.30 18.20
C GLY A 193 -0.79 -5.24 18.19
N TYR A 194 -1.24 -4.84 19.39
CA TYR A 194 -2.25 -3.80 19.56
C TYR A 194 -3.54 -4.12 18.79
N LYS A 195 -4.03 -5.36 18.86
CA LYS A 195 -5.15 -5.90 18.11
C LYS A 195 -4.92 -5.81 16.59
N GLY A 196 -3.75 -6.24 16.16
CA GLY A 196 -3.35 -6.24 14.75
C GLY A 196 -3.07 -4.86 14.14
N LYS A 197 -3.09 -3.78 14.93
CA LYS A 197 -3.02 -2.41 14.36
C LYS A 197 -1.60 -1.98 14.01
N TYR A 198 -0.59 -2.49 14.70
CA TYR A 198 0.79 -2.05 14.53
C TYR A 198 1.74 -3.22 14.43
N ALA A 199 2.70 -3.13 13.49
CA ALA A 199 3.81 -4.05 13.45
C ALA A 199 4.72 -3.82 14.66
N ILE A 200 4.93 -4.83 15.49
CA ILE A 200 5.79 -4.77 16.68
C ILE A 200 7.18 -5.34 16.43
N ALA A 201 7.36 -6.12 15.37
CA ALA A 201 8.67 -6.57 14.91
C ALA A 201 8.70 -6.71 13.39
N GLU A 202 9.85 -6.37 12.81
CA GLU A 202 10.26 -6.66 11.45
C GLU A 202 11.52 -7.52 11.53
N ILE A 203 11.48 -8.72 10.95
CA ILE A 203 12.55 -9.70 10.98
C ILE A 203 12.96 -10.01 9.55
N LYS A 204 14.03 -9.37 9.07
CA LYS A 204 14.57 -9.57 7.72
C LYS A 204 15.56 -10.71 7.68
N ASN A 205 15.66 -11.36 6.53
CA ASN A 205 16.53 -12.51 6.29
C ASN A 205 16.18 -13.68 7.23
N SER A 206 14.88 -13.96 7.36
CA SER A 206 14.35 -15.12 8.07
C SER A 206 13.02 -15.53 7.44
N ASP A 207 12.73 -16.82 7.46
CA ASP A 207 11.47 -17.40 7.05
C ASP A 207 10.45 -17.46 8.22
N TYR A 208 9.18 -17.61 7.85
CA TYR A 208 8.09 -17.64 8.83
C TYR A 208 8.14 -18.87 9.74
N GLU A 209 8.55 -20.03 9.24
CA GLU A 209 8.61 -21.29 10.00
C GLU A 209 9.66 -21.21 11.11
N SER A 210 10.83 -20.64 10.81
CA SER A 210 11.89 -20.40 11.80
C SER A 210 11.41 -19.50 12.95
N VAL A 211 10.74 -18.39 12.62
CA VAL A 211 10.20 -17.46 13.64
C VAL A 211 9.08 -18.10 14.46
N THR A 212 8.13 -18.76 13.79
CA THR A 212 6.99 -19.40 14.49
C THR A 212 7.41 -20.60 15.31
N GLY A 213 8.41 -21.36 14.84
CA GLY A 213 8.99 -22.48 15.61
C GLY A 213 9.64 -22.04 16.91
N LEU A 214 10.28 -20.88 16.95
CA LEU A 214 10.93 -20.32 18.14
C LEU A 214 9.94 -19.65 19.10
N LEU A 215 8.95 -18.92 18.60
CA LEU A 215 7.99 -18.17 19.42
C LEU A 215 6.77 -19.00 19.81
N GLY A 216 6.34 -19.92 18.96
CA GLY A 216 5.07 -20.64 19.07
C GLY A 216 3.86 -19.79 18.66
N ASN A 217 2.89 -20.44 18.03
CA ASN A 217 1.68 -19.79 17.53
C ASN A 217 0.85 -19.10 18.61
N ASP A 218 0.83 -19.67 19.84
CA ASP A 218 0.08 -19.10 20.96
C ASP A 218 0.65 -17.75 21.41
N LEU A 219 1.98 -17.59 21.40
CA LEU A 219 2.60 -16.31 21.71
C LEU A 219 2.32 -15.30 20.61
N ILE A 220 2.47 -15.69 19.35
CA ILE A 220 2.21 -14.79 18.20
C ILE A 220 0.76 -14.31 18.24
N LYS A 221 -0.20 -15.22 18.46
CA LYS A 221 -1.61 -14.87 18.59
C LYS A 221 -1.85 -13.93 19.78
N ARG A 222 -1.27 -14.22 20.95
CA ARG A 222 -1.41 -13.38 22.15
C ARG A 222 -0.83 -11.98 21.93
N LEU A 223 0.32 -11.86 21.25
CA LEU A 223 0.90 -10.57 20.85
C LEU A 223 -0.07 -9.80 19.95
N ALA A 224 -0.61 -10.45 18.91
CA ALA A 224 -1.53 -9.84 17.97
C ALA A 224 -2.83 -9.35 18.63
N ASP A 225 -3.41 -10.16 19.51
CA ASP A 225 -4.69 -9.89 20.18
C ASP A 225 -4.57 -8.90 21.36
N ALA A 226 -3.36 -8.66 21.85
CA ALA A 226 -3.13 -7.77 23.00
C ALA A 226 -3.50 -6.32 22.65
N THR A 227 -4.14 -5.62 23.58
CA THR A 227 -4.34 -4.15 23.50
C THR A 227 -3.01 -3.41 23.54
N LYS A 228 -2.08 -3.95 24.31
CA LYS A 228 -0.67 -3.58 24.36
C LYS A 228 0.12 -4.84 24.69
N PRO A 229 1.10 -5.26 23.89
CA PRO A 229 1.95 -6.39 24.21
C PRO A 229 2.62 -6.25 25.57
N SER A 230 2.67 -7.34 26.34
CA SER A 230 3.34 -7.33 27.64
C SER A 230 4.85 -7.24 27.48
N TYR A 231 5.53 -6.68 28.49
CA TYR A 231 6.99 -6.64 28.51
C TYR A 231 7.60 -8.05 28.41
N SER A 232 7.04 -9.03 29.14
CA SER A 232 7.53 -10.41 29.10
C SER A 232 7.37 -11.09 27.73
N ASP A 233 6.30 -10.78 27.00
CA ASP A 233 6.10 -11.31 25.66
C ASP A 233 7.04 -10.62 24.66
N MET A 234 7.25 -9.31 24.78
CA MET A 234 8.22 -8.59 23.95
C MET A 234 9.66 -9.06 24.20
N GLN A 235 10.02 -9.44 25.45
CA GLN A 235 11.34 -10.04 25.73
C GLN A 235 11.57 -11.34 24.95
N LYS A 236 10.54 -12.15 24.73
CA LYS A 236 10.65 -13.36 23.89
C LYS A 236 10.91 -13.02 22.44
N VAL A 237 10.30 -11.95 21.93
CA VAL A 237 10.58 -11.42 20.57
C VAL A 237 12.02 -10.91 20.49
N GLU A 238 12.50 -10.18 21.51
CA GLU A 238 13.88 -9.69 21.58
C GLU A 238 14.91 -10.84 21.62
N ASN A 239 14.59 -11.97 22.25
CA ASN A 239 15.47 -13.15 22.32
C ASN A 239 15.71 -13.78 20.93
N LEU A 240 14.87 -13.50 19.93
CA LEU A 240 15.14 -13.93 18.57
C LEU A 240 16.46 -13.40 18.02
N ARG A 241 16.97 -12.25 18.52
CA ARG A 241 18.26 -11.69 18.12
C ARG A 241 19.43 -12.64 18.37
N THR A 242 19.35 -13.44 19.42
CA THR A 242 20.38 -14.46 19.74
C THR A 242 20.08 -15.79 19.07
N GLN A 243 18.82 -16.11 18.82
CA GLN A 243 18.39 -17.37 18.23
C GLN A 243 18.47 -17.37 16.70
N LEU A 244 18.36 -16.19 16.07
CA LEU A 244 18.45 -15.97 14.63
C LEU A 244 19.59 -14.97 14.30
N PRO A 245 20.85 -15.35 14.50
CA PRO A 245 21.98 -14.40 14.42
C PRO A 245 22.24 -13.85 13.02
N ALA A 246 21.71 -14.51 11.96
CA ALA A 246 21.81 -14.04 10.57
C ALA A 246 20.67 -13.07 10.19
N SER A 247 19.68 -12.87 11.07
CA SER A 247 18.53 -12.04 10.79
C SER A 247 18.71 -10.60 11.32
N PHE A 248 18.09 -9.64 10.62
CA PHE A 248 18.05 -8.25 11.02
C PHE A 248 16.71 -7.95 11.67
N ILE A 249 16.69 -7.81 13.00
CA ILE A 249 15.47 -7.65 13.77
C ILE A 249 15.32 -6.21 14.23
N THR A 250 14.22 -5.57 13.85
CA THR A 250 13.78 -4.27 14.38
C THR A 250 12.51 -4.48 15.17
N THR A 251 12.44 -3.94 16.38
CA THR A 251 11.24 -3.99 17.21
C THR A 251 10.69 -2.59 17.48
N TYR A 252 9.38 -2.52 17.68
CA TYR A 252 8.65 -1.26 17.84
C TYR A 252 7.74 -1.34 19.06
N GLU A 253 7.70 -0.24 19.83
CA GLU A 253 6.69 0.00 20.85
C GLU A 253 5.90 1.26 20.49
N TYR A 254 4.61 1.28 20.83
CA TYR A 254 3.73 2.39 20.46
C TYR A 254 2.99 2.96 21.67
N ILE A 255 2.70 4.27 21.57
CA ILE A 255 1.60 4.90 22.30
C ILE A 255 0.39 4.82 21.35
N PRO A 256 -0.64 4.01 21.68
CA PRO A 256 -1.79 3.82 20.78
C PRO A 256 -2.40 5.15 20.34
N TYR A 257 -2.70 5.26 19.05
CA TYR A 257 -3.28 6.44 18.39
C TYR A 257 -2.39 7.70 18.34
N ILE A 258 -1.18 7.67 18.91
CA ILE A 258 -0.23 8.79 18.88
C ILE A 258 0.94 8.47 17.96
N GLY A 259 1.72 7.41 18.26
CA GLY A 259 2.87 7.09 17.43
C GLY A 259 3.82 6.08 18.08
N ILE A 260 4.97 5.90 17.45
CA ILE A 260 6.04 5.04 17.95
C ILE A 260 6.67 5.68 19.20
N SER A 261 6.73 4.96 20.30
CA SER A 261 7.42 5.40 21.52
C SER A 261 8.87 4.92 21.58
N LYS A 262 9.17 3.78 20.92
CA LYS A 262 10.52 3.21 20.90
C LYS A 262 10.72 2.39 19.64
N ILE A 263 11.89 2.52 19.04
CA ILE A 263 12.42 1.63 18.02
C ILE A 263 13.70 1.02 18.58
N ARG A 264 13.87 -0.29 18.41
CA ARG A 264 15.12 -0.98 18.66
C ARG A 264 15.63 -1.58 17.36
N ASP A 265 16.74 -1.10 16.88
CA ASP A 265 17.30 -1.43 15.57
C ASP A 265 17.97 -2.82 15.54
N PRO A 266 18.43 -3.33 14.38
CA PRO A 266 19.12 -4.60 14.27
C PRO A 266 20.44 -4.68 15.07
N LYS A 267 21.07 -3.54 15.34
CA LYS A 267 22.29 -3.47 16.18
C LYS A 267 21.97 -3.44 17.68
N ASN A 268 20.71 -3.65 18.04
CA ASN A 268 20.24 -3.63 19.42
C ASN A 268 20.30 -2.24 20.09
N VAL A 269 20.33 -1.16 19.29
CA VAL A 269 20.33 0.22 19.77
C VAL A 269 18.90 0.75 19.78
N SER A 270 18.51 1.34 20.91
CA SER A 270 17.16 1.90 21.07
C SER A 270 17.14 3.41 20.79
N THR A 271 16.06 3.86 20.16
CA THR A 271 15.70 5.26 20.01
C THR A 271 14.32 5.45 20.63
N TYR A 272 14.16 6.52 21.43
CA TYR A 272 12.91 6.84 22.13
C TYR A 272 12.29 8.11 21.56
N PHE A 273 10.95 8.15 21.56
CA PHE A 273 10.16 9.25 21.02
C PHE A 273 9.17 9.73 22.07
N LYS A 274 9.11 11.03 22.28
CA LYS A 274 8.22 11.69 23.23
C LYS A 274 7.29 12.65 22.51
N TYR A 275 6.06 12.69 22.94
CA TYR A 275 5.02 13.51 22.34
C TYR A 275 4.41 14.46 23.35
N ASP A 276 3.88 15.59 22.87
CA ASP A 276 3.08 16.51 23.68
C ASP A 276 1.63 15.98 23.87
N ASP A 277 0.83 16.70 24.65
CA ASP A 277 -0.57 16.37 24.94
C ASP A 277 -1.45 16.39 23.68
N SER A 278 -1.02 17.03 22.60
CA SER A 278 -1.67 17.05 21.30
C SER A 278 -1.20 15.92 20.37
N GLY A 279 -0.34 15.03 20.84
CA GLY A 279 0.22 13.91 20.07
C GLY A 279 1.28 14.31 19.05
N ARG A 280 1.89 15.51 19.15
CA ARG A 280 2.96 15.97 18.27
C ARG A 280 4.31 15.57 18.85
N LEU A 281 5.23 15.07 18.01
CA LEU A 281 6.58 14.67 18.43
C LEU A 281 7.36 15.87 18.94
N ILE A 282 7.81 15.84 20.18
CA ILE A 282 8.58 16.93 20.80
C ILE A 282 10.06 16.59 21.03
N GLU A 283 10.37 15.30 21.16
CA GLU A 283 11.73 14.88 21.51
C GLU A 283 12.05 13.51 20.95
N LYS A 284 13.29 13.34 20.53
CA LYS A 284 13.87 12.06 20.13
C LYS A 284 15.20 11.91 20.85
N THR A 285 15.38 10.80 21.59
CA THR A 285 16.60 10.50 22.36
C THR A 285 17.18 9.15 21.95
N ASP A 286 18.48 8.99 22.18
CA ASP A 286 19.17 7.72 21.98
C ASP A 286 19.00 6.77 23.17
N HIS A 287 19.69 5.62 23.13
CA HIS A 287 19.66 4.59 24.16
C HIS A 287 20.32 5.03 25.48
N LYS A 288 21.08 6.13 25.50
CA LYS A 288 21.69 6.72 26.71
C LYS A 288 20.85 7.86 27.28
N GLY A 289 19.76 8.24 26.60
CA GLY A 289 18.95 9.41 26.93
C GLY A 289 19.51 10.73 26.38
N GLU A 290 20.52 10.66 25.51
CA GLU A 290 21.07 11.86 24.87
C GLU A 290 20.13 12.35 23.78
N LEU A 291 19.95 13.68 23.69
CA LEU A 291 19.04 14.32 22.76
C LEU A 291 19.56 14.19 21.32
N ILE A 292 18.77 13.56 20.45
CA ILE A 292 19.04 13.50 19.00
C ILE A 292 18.40 14.69 18.30
N SER A 293 17.14 15.00 18.62
CA SER A 293 16.41 16.14 18.07
C SER A 293 15.26 16.57 18.98
N SER A 294 14.93 17.87 18.96
CA SER A 294 13.76 18.43 19.62
C SER A 294 12.97 19.30 18.66
N TYR A 295 11.66 19.37 18.88
CA TYR A 295 10.72 20.13 18.06
C TYR A 295 9.88 21.02 18.95
N LYS A 296 9.73 22.29 18.55
CA LYS A 296 8.84 23.27 19.18
C LYS A 296 7.78 23.66 18.18
N TYR A 297 6.56 23.71 18.64
CA TYR A 297 5.42 24.11 17.83
C TYR A 297 4.87 25.42 18.38
N SER A 298 4.62 26.37 17.49
CA SER A 298 3.95 27.64 17.78
C SER A 298 2.44 27.51 17.59
#